data_8f966f8d436eb2ff016376b91a5e92ec
#
_entry.id   8f966f8d436eb2ff016376b91a5e92ec
#
_cell.length_a   1.000
_cell.length_b   1.000
_cell.length_c   1.000
_cell.angle_alpha   90.00
_cell.angle_beta   90.00
_cell.angle_gamma   90.00
#
_symmetry.space_group_name_H-M   'P 1'
#
loop_
_entity.id
_entity.type
_entity.pdbx_description
1 polymer ?
#
loop_
_entity_poly.entity_id
_entity_poly.type
_entity_poly.pdbx_seq_one_letter_code
_entity_poly.pdbx_strand_id
1 'polypeptide(L)'
;ERMSTMKIKKGDMVKVIAGKDKDKEGKVISVNQKDRTVLVEGVNMLTKHTKPSAANQNGGIIHQEGPIDASNVMYLHKGKATRVGFKMDGDKKVRVAKSTGEVID
;
A
#
# COMPACT_ATOMS: atom_id res chain seq x y z
N GLU A 1 6.81 11.03 22.48
CA GLU A 1 7.02 10.13 21.35
C GLU A 1 6.28 10.58 20.10
N ARG A 2 6.97 10.58 19.03
CA ARG A 2 6.35 11.00 17.78
C ARG A 2 5.91 9.78 16.96
N MET A 3 4.72 9.88 16.42
CA MET A 3 4.21 8.84 15.56
C MET A 3 5.02 8.77 14.26
N SER A 4 5.34 7.56 13.85
CA SER A 4 5.91 7.37 12.53
C SER A 4 4.87 7.68 11.48
N THR A 5 5.27 8.46 10.50
CA THR A 5 4.40 8.74 9.36
C THR A 5 4.73 7.73 8.27
N MET A 6 3.72 7.02 7.80
CA MET A 6 3.94 6.10 6.70
C MET A 6 4.20 6.88 5.42
N LYS A 7 5.16 6.40 4.66
CA LYS A 7 5.56 7.05 3.42
C LYS A 7 4.66 6.68 2.25
N ILE A 8 3.82 5.68 2.43
CA ILE A 8 2.89 5.22 1.40
C ILE A 8 1.49 5.65 1.83
N LYS A 9 0.72 6.16 0.90
CA LYS A 9 -0.64 6.64 1.14
C LYS A 9 -1.64 5.94 0.24
N LYS A 10 -2.90 5.97 0.64
CA LYS A 10 -3.99 5.47 -0.17
C LYS A 10 -3.98 6.17 -1.53
N GLY A 11 -4.11 5.39 -2.59
CA GLY A 11 -4.10 5.91 -3.94
C GLY A 11 -2.74 5.88 -4.62
N ASP A 12 -1.68 5.58 -3.87
CA ASP A 12 -0.35 5.48 -4.46
C ASP A 12 -0.23 4.21 -5.28
N MET A 13 0.55 4.30 -6.37
CA MET A 13 0.97 3.10 -7.08
C MET A 13 2.24 2.58 -6.43
N VAL A 14 2.27 1.29 -6.17
CA VAL A 14 3.41 0.67 -5.52
C VAL A 14 3.78 -0.64 -6.20
N LYS A 15 5.01 -1.07 -5.97
CA LYS A 15 5.50 -2.36 -6.45
C LYS A 15 5.89 -3.21 -5.25
N VAL A 16 5.48 -4.46 -5.25
CA VAL A 16 5.85 -5.40 -4.20
C VAL A 16 7.27 -5.87 -4.44
N ILE A 17 8.12 -5.74 -3.42
CA ILE A 17 9.54 -6.04 -3.58
C ILE A 17 9.96 -7.31 -2.85
N ALA A 18 9.07 -7.93 -2.11
CA ALA A 18 9.40 -9.17 -1.38
C ALA A 18 8.15 -10.01 -1.19
N GLY A 19 8.34 -11.30 -0.96
CA GLY A 19 7.26 -12.22 -0.68
C GLY A 19 6.75 -12.91 -1.94
N LYS A 20 5.62 -13.60 -1.79
CA LYS A 20 5.08 -14.41 -2.89
C LYS A 20 4.62 -13.59 -4.08
N ASP A 21 4.29 -12.33 -3.86
CA ASP A 21 3.80 -11.44 -4.91
C ASP A 21 4.87 -10.47 -5.40
N LYS A 22 6.12 -10.80 -5.17
CA LYS A 22 7.23 -9.96 -5.62
C LYS A 22 7.06 -9.59 -7.08
N ASP A 23 7.35 -8.34 -7.40
CA ASP A 23 7.28 -7.73 -8.73
C ASP A 23 5.88 -7.41 -9.21
N LYS A 24 4.85 -7.66 -8.42
CA LYS A 24 3.51 -7.20 -8.77
C LYS A 24 3.37 -5.72 -8.43
N GLU A 25 2.58 -5.04 -9.23
CA GLU A 25 2.31 -3.62 -9.05
C GLU A 25 0.82 -3.42 -8.86
N GLY A 26 0.47 -2.41 -8.10
CA GLY A 26 -0.92 -2.11 -7.88
C GLY A 26 -1.12 -0.81 -7.13
N LYS A 27 -2.38 -0.42 -7.01
CA LYS A 27 -2.75 0.80 -6.32
C LYS A 27 -3.08 0.49 -4.88
N VAL A 28 -2.60 1.33 -3.97
CA VAL A 28 -2.90 1.18 -2.55
C VAL A 28 -4.36 1.51 -2.30
N ILE A 29 -5.08 0.55 -1.77
CA ILE A 29 -6.51 0.71 -1.47
C ILE A 29 -6.70 1.31 -0.09
N SER A 30 -5.86 0.91 0.84
CA SER A 30 -5.99 1.30 2.24
C SER A 30 -4.65 1.19 2.94
N VAL A 31 -4.48 1.99 3.98
CA VAL A 31 -3.26 2.00 4.77
C VAL A 31 -3.64 1.88 6.24
N ASN A 32 -2.99 0.96 6.95
CA ASN A 32 -3.15 0.82 8.39
C ASN A 32 -1.86 1.28 9.05
N GLN A 33 -1.87 2.51 9.54
CA GLN A 33 -0.66 3.11 10.13
C GLN A 33 -0.25 2.43 11.44
N LYS A 34 -1.22 1.94 12.18
CA LYS A 34 -0.94 1.28 13.44
C LYS A 34 -0.12 0.01 13.24
N ASP A 35 -0.51 -0.79 12.26
CA ASP A 35 0.17 -2.05 11.97
C ASP A 35 1.25 -1.91 10.92
N ARG A 36 1.35 -0.74 10.30
CA ARG A 36 2.27 -0.46 9.20
C ARG A 36 2.08 -1.43 8.05
N THR A 37 0.81 -1.65 7.70
CA THR A 37 0.47 -2.51 6.57
C THR A 37 -0.36 -1.74 5.57
N VAL A 38 -0.38 -2.25 4.34
CA VAL A 38 -1.16 -1.66 3.26
C VAL A 38 -1.92 -2.75 2.54
N LEU A 39 -3.06 -2.37 1.98
CA LEU A 39 -3.80 -3.22 1.07
C LEU A 39 -3.56 -2.71 -0.34
N VAL A 40 -3.10 -3.59 -1.21
CA VAL A 40 -2.79 -3.22 -2.58
C VAL A 40 -3.70 -4.01 -3.51
N GLU A 41 -4.32 -3.31 -4.43
CA GLU A 41 -5.30 -3.91 -5.34
C GLU A 41 -4.67 -5.09 -6.11
N GLY A 42 -5.35 -6.23 -6.04
CA GLY A 42 -4.90 -7.42 -6.76
C GLY A 42 -3.68 -8.13 -6.21
N VAL A 43 -3.17 -7.69 -5.07
CA VAL A 43 -1.95 -8.24 -4.46
C VAL A 43 -2.28 -8.89 -3.14
N ASN A 44 -1.59 -10.00 -2.85
CA ASN A 44 -1.79 -10.77 -1.63
C ASN A 44 -3.24 -11.19 -1.46
N MET A 45 -3.80 -11.71 -2.55
CA MET A 45 -5.20 -12.13 -2.54
C MET A 45 -5.41 -13.30 -1.61
N LEU A 46 -6.38 -13.16 -0.75
CA LEU A 46 -6.76 -14.20 0.20
C LEU A 46 -8.13 -14.73 -0.16
N THR A 47 -8.31 -16.03 0.02
CA THR A 47 -9.59 -16.67 -0.21
C THR A 47 -10.23 -16.92 1.14
N LYS A 48 -11.44 -16.41 1.32
CA LYS A 48 -12.17 -16.59 2.56
C LYS A 48 -13.48 -17.30 2.28
N HIS A 49 -13.85 -18.21 3.17
CA HIS A 49 -15.14 -18.85 3.13
C HIS A 49 -16.10 -18.08 4.02
N THR A 50 -17.25 -17.72 3.48
CA THR A 50 -18.25 -17.00 4.25
C THR A 50 -19.46 -17.89 4.48
N LYS A 51 -20.08 -17.72 5.63
CA LYS A 51 -21.32 -18.42 5.93
C LYS A 51 -22.51 -17.62 5.40
N PRO A 52 -23.58 -18.27 4.96
CA PRO A 52 -24.78 -17.55 4.58
C PRO A 52 -25.28 -16.69 5.72
N SER A 53 -25.76 -15.52 5.38
CA SER A 53 -26.29 -14.58 6.36
C SER A 53 -27.36 -13.75 5.70
N ALA A 54 -28.00 -12.89 6.47
CA ALA A 54 -29.03 -11.99 5.93
C ALA A 54 -28.42 -11.08 4.85
N ALA A 55 -27.18 -10.68 5.00
CA ALA A 55 -26.52 -9.82 4.04
C ALA A 55 -25.90 -10.58 2.88
N ASN A 56 -25.59 -11.87 3.09
CA ASN A 56 -24.98 -12.70 2.07
C ASN A 56 -25.58 -14.10 2.15
N GLN A 57 -26.75 -14.23 1.56
CA GLN A 57 -27.53 -15.46 1.68
C GLN A 57 -26.89 -16.66 1.00
N ASN A 58 -26.09 -16.43 0.00
CA ASN A 58 -25.46 -17.52 -0.72
C ASN A 58 -24.21 -18.03 -0.04
N GLY A 59 -23.62 -17.22 0.85
CA GLY A 59 -22.35 -17.58 1.44
C GLY A 59 -21.30 -17.71 0.35
N GLY A 60 -20.31 -18.58 0.56
CA GLY A 60 -19.38 -18.96 -0.47
C GLY A 60 -17.96 -18.48 -0.25
N ILE A 61 -17.26 -18.27 -1.33
CA ILE A 61 -15.85 -17.94 -1.32
C ILE A 61 -15.68 -16.50 -1.76
N ILE A 62 -14.96 -15.73 -0.95
CA ILE A 62 -14.65 -14.34 -1.24
C ILE A 62 -13.15 -14.21 -1.44
N HIS A 63 -12.77 -13.49 -2.49
CA HIS A 63 -11.38 -13.12 -2.71
C HIS A 63 -11.20 -11.66 -2.30
N GLN A 64 -10.25 -11.41 -1.41
CA GLN A 64 -9.97 -10.05 -1.01
C GLN A 64 -8.49 -9.88 -0.74
N GLU A 65 -8.03 -8.66 -0.86
CA GLU A 65 -6.62 -8.35 -0.61
C GLU A 65 -6.31 -8.49 0.87
N GLY A 66 -5.17 -9.10 1.16
CA GLY A 66 -4.68 -9.18 2.53
C GLY A 66 -3.65 -8.11 2.80
N PRO A 67 -3.40 -7.81 4.07
CA PRO A 67 -2.44 -6.77 4.42
C PRO A 67 -1.00 -7.18 4.08
N ILE A 68 -0.24 -6.21 3.60
CA ILE A 68 1.17 -6.40 3.27
C ILE A 68 1.96 -5.41 4.11
N ASP A 69 3.07 -5.86 4.69
CA ASP A 69 3.93 -4.96 5.44
C ASP A 69 4.42 -3.84 4.51
N ALA A 70 4.35 -2.61 4.98
CA ALA A 70 4.71 -1.47 4.15
C ALA A 70 6.18 -1.53 3.71
N SER A 71 7.03 -2.22 4.45
CA SER A 71 8.43 -2.37 4.05
C SER A 71 8.60 -3.27 2.84
N ASN A 72 7.55 -4.02 2.47
CA ASN A 72 7.59 -4.94 1.34
C ASN A 72 7.10 -4.30 0.04
N VAL A 73 6.80 -3.00 0.06
CA VAL A 73 6.37 -2.30 -1.15
C VAL A 73 7.22 -1.04 -1.31
N MET A 74 7.34 -0.59 -2.56
CA MET A 74 8.01 0.66 -2.89
C MET A 74 7.09 1.49 -3.76
N TYR A 75 7.17 2.80 -3.59
CA TYR A 75 6.40 3.73 -4.39
C TYR A 75 6.83 3.67 -5.86
N LEU A 76 5.87 3.65 -6.76
CA LEU A 76 6.17 3.72 -8.19
C LEU A 76 6.07 5.17 -8.64
N HIS A 77 7.19 5.72 -9.05
CA HIS A 77 7.25 7.08 -9.58
C HIS A 77 7.61 6.99 -11.05
N LYS A 78 6.65 7.37 -11.90
CA LYS A 78 6.83 7.29 -13.36
C LYS A 78 7.24 5.90 -13.81
N GLY A 79 6.64 4.88 -13.19
CA GLY A 79 6.90 3.49 -13.55
C GLY A 79 8.11 2.86 -12.93
N LYS A 80 8.84 3.59 -12.09
CA LYS A 80 10.03 3.05 -11.44
C LYS A 80 9.84 3.00 -9.94
N ALA A 81 10.26 1.89 -9.33
CA ALA A 81 10.19 1.75 -7.89
C ALA A 81 11.24 2.65 -7.24
N THR A 82 10.83 3.42 -6.26
CA THR A 82 11.73 4.32 -5.56
C THR A 82 11.31 4.41 -4.10
N ARG A 83 12.27 4.77 -3.27
CA ARG A 83 11.96 5.05 -1.88
C ARG A 83 11.39 6.45 -1.77
N VAL A 84 10.58 6.65 -0.75
CA VAL A 84 9.95 7.94 -0.48
C VAL A 84 10.65 8.57 0.72
N GLY A 85 11.01 9.82 0.58
CA GLY A 85 11.52 10.61 1.68
C GLY A 85 10.62 11.81 1.90
N PHE A 86 11.01 12.66 2.83
CA PHE A 86 10.28 13.87 3.14
C PHE A 86 11.18 15.08 2.99
N LYS A 87 10.57 16.20 2.64
CA LYS A 87 11.28 17.45 2.48
C LYS A 87 10.33 18.56 2.91
N MET A 88 10.88 19.63 3.44
CA MET A 88 10.08 20.79 3.79
C MET A 88 9.95 21.71 2.58
N ASP A 89 8.71 22.08 2.29
CA ASP A 89 8.41 23.02 1.24
C ASP A 89 7.70 24.20 1.90
N GLY A 90 8.49 25.20 2.30
CA GLY A 90 7.96 26.24 3.15
C GLY A 90 7.59 25.67 4.50
N ASP A 91 6.34 25.81 4.89
CA ASP A 91 5.85 25.29 6.15
C ASP A 91 5.32 23.87 6.04
N LYS A 92 5.29 23.30 4.86
CA LYS A 92 4.69 21.99 4.65
C LYS A 92 5.75 20.92 4.47
N LYS A 93 5.44 19.76 5.02
CA LYS A 93 6.24 18.56 4.82
C LYS A 93 5.65 17.81 3.64
N VAL A 94 6.45 17.62 2.61
CA VAL A 94 5.99 16.93 1.40
C VAL A 94 6.82 15.67 1.15
N ARG A 95 6.22 14.75 0.41
CA ARG A 95 6.92 13.52 0.05
C ARG A 95 7.71 13.74 -1.23
N VAL A 96 8.88 13.13 -1.29
CA VAL A 96 9.71 13.19 -2.49
C VAL A 96 10.14 11.79 -2.89
N ALA A 97 10.31 11.58 -4.18
CA ALA A 97 10.89 10.35 -4.71
C ALA A 97 12.40 10.47 -4.57
N LYS A 98 13.00 9.61 -3.74
CA LYS A 98 14.42 9.74 -3.46
C LYS A 98 15.30 9.49 -4.68
N SER A 99 14.82 8.69 -5.63
CA SER A 99 15.63 8.40 -6.82
C SER A 99 15.79 9.60 -7.73
N THR A 100 14.84 10.51 -7.75
CA THR A 100 14.87 11.67 -8.63
C THR A 100 14.89 13.00 -7.88
N GLY A 101 14.49 12.98 -6.61
CA GLY A 101 14.36 14.21 -5.83
C GLY A 101 13.10 14.99 -6.12
N GLU A 102 12.22 14.45 -6.94
CA GLU A 102 11.00 15.15 -7.30
C GLU A 102 9.94 15.05 -6.19
N VAL A 103 9.18 16.13 -6.04
CA VAL A 103 8.08 16.16 -5.08
C VAL A 103 6.95 15.29 -5.60
N ILE A 104 6.44 14.42 -4.73
CA ILE A 104 5.33 13.54 -5.07
C ILE A 104 3.99 14.22 -4.75
N ASP A 105 3.91 14.88 -3.60
CA ASP A 105 2.69 15.58 -3.20
C ASP A 105 2.99 16.79 -2.32
#